data_a5a429f838f2555f74c97a4781eed5ed
#
_entry.id   a5a429f838f2555f74c97a4781eed5ed
#
_cell.length_a   1.000
_cell.length_b   1.000
_cell.length_c   1.000
_cell.angle_alpha   90.00
_cell.angle_beta   90.00
_cell.angle_gamma   90.00
#
_symmetry.space_group_name_H-M   'P 1'
#
loop_
_entity.id
_entity.type
_entity.pdbx_description
1 polymer ?
#
loop_
_entity_poly.entity_id
_entity_poly.type
_entity_poly.pdbx_seq_one_letter_code
_entity_poly.pdbx_strand_id
1 'polypeptide(L)'
;MTARHPEAHLSHRSGWLRAAVLGANDGIVSVAAIIVGVAAAGSSRSAILTAGIAGLVAGAASMAAGEYVSVSSQADAERADLSLERRELTEDPAGERKELAAIYRSRGLSAALADQVADELSAGDVLSAHARDELGMTELSHARPFQAAGASAASFTVGAALPLLAVIVSPANTRIELTVAATVVALALTGYMGARLGGAPPGKGTLRVVIWGVAAMALTMVVGRLVGTNV
;
A
#
# COMPACT_ATOMS: atom_id res chain seq x y z
N MET A 1 -6.67 10.85 39.91
CA MET A 1 -6.36 11.46 38.61
C MET A 1 -5.29 10.61 37.94
N THR A 2 -5.68 9.65 37.12
CA THR A 2 -4.75 8.79 36.38
C THR A 2 -4.35 9.52 35.11
N ALA A 3 -3.06 9.86 34.99
CA ALA A 3 -2.51 10.43 33.79
C ALA A 3 -2.76 9.45 32.62
N ARG A 4 -3.61 9.84 31.67
CA ARG A 4 -3.71 9.16 30.38
C ARG A 4 -2.37 9.36 29.68
N HIS A 5 -1.57 8.30 29.58
CA HIS A 5 -0.47 8.26 28.62
C HIS A 5 -1.10 8.28 27.21
N PRO A 6 -0.86 9.29 26.40
CA PRO A 6 -1.27 9.28 25.00
C PRO A 6 -0.29 8.36 24.25
N GLU A 7 -0.54 7.06 24.28
CA GLU A 7 0.17 6.12 23.42
C GLU A 7 -0.36 6.30 22.00
N ALA A 8 0.43 6.99 21.17
CA ALA A 8 0.14 7.13 19.75
C ALA A 8 0.54 5.83 19.03
N HIS A 9 -0.34 4.84 19.00
CA HIS A 9 -0.10 3.63 18.23
C HIS A 9 -0.09 3.95 16.73
N LEU A 10 1.06 3.70 16.08
CA LEU A 10 1.29 3.95 14.65
C LEU A 10 0.50 2.99 13.74
N SER A 11 -0.07 1.92 14.30
CA SER A 11 -0.83 0.89 13.59
C SER A 11 -2.01 1.44 12.79
N HIS A 12 -2.70 2.48 13.28
CA HIS A 12 -3.82 3.12 12.57
C HIS A 12 -3.41 3.92 11.32
N ARG A 13 -2.12 4.28 11.21
CA ARG A 13 -1.59 5.02 10.05
C ARG A 13 -0.98 4.12 8.99
N SER A 14 -0.86 2.81 9.27
CA SER A 14 -0.07 1.89 8.44
C SER A 14 -0.68 1.61 7.06
N GLY A 15 -2.00 1.63 6.90
CA GLY A 15 -2.67 1.26 5.65
C GLY A 15 -2.46 2.28 4.52
N TRP A 16 -2.95 3.51 4.70
CA TRP A 16 -2.83 4.56 3.68
C TRP A 16 -1.40 5.02 3.46
N LEU A 17 -0.58 5.06 4.55
CA LEU A 17 0.82 5.43 4.45
C LEU A 17 1.63 4.40 3.64
N ARG A 18 1.36 3.11 3.86
CA ARG A 18 1.95 2.04 3.06
C ARG A 18 1.59 2.16 1.58
N ALA A 19 0.31 2.41 1.27
CA ALA A 19 -0.14 2.60 -0.10
C ALA A 19 0.50 3.83 -0.75
N ALA A 20 0.62 4.95 -0.02
CA ALA A 20 1.25 6.16 -0.52
C ALA A 20 2.75 5.98 -0.77
N VAL A 21 3.49 5.36 0.16
CA VAL A 21 4.93 5.10 0.00
C VAL A 21 5.16 4.08 -1.12
N LEU A 22 4.35 3.03 -1.20
CA LEU A 22 4.43 2.02 -2.26
C LEU A 22 4.17 2.65 -3.63
N GLY A 23 3.08 3.40 -3.77
CA GLY A 23 2.74 4.08 -5.03
C GLY A 23 3.82 5.07 -5.47
N ALA A 24 4.33 5.90 -4.56
CA ALA A 24 5.39 6.85 -4.88
C ALA A 24 6.68 6.15 -5.30
N ASN A 25 7.12 5.13 -4.57
CA ASN A 25 8.32 4.36 -4.91
C ASN A 25 8.18 3.66 -6.26
N ASP A 26 7.01 3.07 -6.53
CA ASP A 26 6.75 2.38 -7.79
C ASP A 26 6.73 3.37 -8.96
N GLY A 27 6.10 4.52 -8.81
CA GLY A 27 6.12 5.60 -9.80
C GLY A 27 7.54 6.10 -10.11
N ILE A 28 8.37 6.31 -9.06
CA ILE A 28 9.77 6.71 -9.23
C ILE A 28 10.55 5.64 -10.00
N VAL A 29 10.51 4.39 -9.55
CA VAL A 29 11.33 3.31 -10.10
C VAL A 29 10.89 2.93 -11.51
N SER A 30 9.59 2.68 -11.72
CA SER A 30 9.09 2.16 -12.99
C SER A 30 9.25 3.18 -14.12
N VAL A 31 8.92 4.45 -13.89
CA VAL A 31 9.06 5.49 -14.91
C VAL A 31 10.53 5.84 -15.16
N ALA A 32 11.38 5.90 -14.11
CA ALA A 32 12.82 6.07 -14.29
C ALA A 32 13.44 4.91 -15.07
N ALA A 33 13.05 3.67 -14.80
CA ALA A 33 13.53 2.49 -15.50
C ALA A 33 13.15 2.51 -17.00
N ILE A 34 11.92 2.89 -17.34
CA ILE A 34 11.47 3.10 -18.73
C ILE A 34 12.32 4.19 -19.40
N ILE A 35 12.46 5.35 -18.76
CA ILE A 35 13.22 6.48 -19.27
C ILE A 35 14.68 6.09 -19.54
N VAL A 36 15.34 5.47 -18.57
CA VAL A 36 16.76 5.06 -18.69
C VAL A 36 16.93 3.97 -19.73
N GLY A 37 16.00 3.02 -19.82
CA GLY A 37 16.02 1.97 -20.85
C GLY A 37 15.92 2.54 -22.27
N VAL A 38 14.92 3.40 -22.50
CA VAL A 38 14.71 4.04 -23.81
C VAL A 38 15.85 5.01 -24.17
N ALA A 39 16.37 5.74 -23.19
CA ALA A 39 17.54 6.61 -23.39
C ALA A 39 18.79 5.82 -23.75
N ALA A 40 19.00 4.66 -23.11
CA ALA A 40 20.15 3.77 -23.37
C ALA A 40 20.11 3.10 -24.75
N ALA A 41 18.91 3.02 -25.38
CA ALA A 41 18.73 2.62 -26.78
C ALA A 41 19.11 3.70 -27.80
N GLY A 42 19.60 4.86 -27.37
CA GLY A 42 19.95 5.97 -28.27
C GLY A 42 18.77 6.81 -28.78
N SER A 43 17.61 6.69 -28.15
CA SER A 43 16.37 7.33 -28.59
C SER A 43 16.38 8.86 -28.42
N SER A 44 15.59 9.53 -29.25
CA SER A 44 15.40 10.99 -29.16
C SER A 44 14.74 11.40 -27.83
N ARG A 45 14.93 12.67 -27.42
CA ARG A 45 14.27 13.22 -26.23
C ARG A 45 12.75 13.08 -26.29
N SER A 46 12.17 13.29 -27.46
CA SER A 46 10.72 13.16 -27.68
C SER A 46 10.26 11.71 -27.41
N ALA A 47 10.97 10.72 -27.94
CA ALA A 47 10.66 9.30 -27.69
C ALA A 47 10.77 8.92 -26.21
N ILE A 48 11.83 9.41 -25.53
CA ILE A 48 12.02 9.18 -24.09
C ILE A 48 10.87 9.79 -23.28
N LEU A 49 10.47 11.03 -23.57
CA LEU A 49 9.36 11.68 -22.89
C LEU A 49 8.02 11.01 -23.18
N THR A 50 7.76 10.63 -24.43
CA THR A 50 6.55 9.90 -24.80
C THR A 50 6.46 8.56 -24.06
N ALA A 51 7.56 7.79 -24.01
CA ALA A 51 7.59 6.53 -23.28
C ALA A 51 7.42 6.72 -21.76
N GLY A 52 8.05 7.75 -21.19
CA GLY A 52 7.92 8.07 -19.77
C GLY A 52 6.50 8.53 -19.39
N ILE A 53 5.86 9.38 -20.21
CA ILE A 53 4.47 9.82 -20.01
C ILE A 53 3.50 8.65 -20.18
N ALA A 54 3.69 7.81 -21.19
CA ALA A 54 2.88 6.60 -21.38
C ALA A 54 3.02 5.66 -20.19
N GLY A 55 4.25 5.48 -19.67
CA GLY A 55 4.53 4.70 -18.46
C GLY A 55 3.84 5.27 -17.23
N LEU A 56 3.86 6.61 -17.05
CA LEU A 56 3.15 7.28 -15.97
C LEU A 56 1.64 7.01 -16.04
N VAL A 57 1.03 7.25 -17.22
CA VAL A 57 -0.43 7.08 -17.37
C VAL A 57 -0.84 5.62 -17.19
N ALA A 58 -0.12 4.69 -17.82
CA ALA A 58 -0.39 3.26 -17.72
C ALA A 58 -0.20 2.76 -16.28
N GLY A 59 0.89 3.17 -15.61
CA GLY A 59 1.18 2.79 -14.24
C GLY A 59 0.16 3.36 -13.25
N ALA A 60 -0.20 4.63 -13.35
CA ALA A 60 -1.21 5.25 -12.50
C ALA A 60 -2.59 4.58 -12.67
N ALA A 61 -2.99 4.28 -13.91
CA ALA A 61 -4.24 3.58 -14.20
C ALA A 61 -4.22 2.13 -13.66
N SER A 62 -3.11 1.41 -13.85
CA SER A 62 -2.93 0.05 -13.34
C SER A 62 -2.98 -0.01 -11.82
N MET A 63 -2.28 0.92 -11.14
CA MET A 63 -2.29 1.04 -9.68
C MET A 63 -3.69 1.36 -9.15
N ALA A 64 -4.41 2.30 -9.79
CA ALA A 64 -5.78 2.62 -9.43
C ALA A 64 -6.71 1.42 -9.56
N ALA A 65 -6.64 0.72 -10.70
CA ALA A 65 -7.49 -0.44 -10.98
C ALA A 65 -7.17 -1.61 -10.01
N GLY A 66 -5.89 -1.90 -9.78
CA GLY A 66 -5.46 -2.94 -8.85
C GLY A 66 -5.92 -2.69 -7.42
N GLU A 67 -5.74 -1.47 -6.93
CA GLU A 67 -6.17 -1.08 -5.58
C GLU A 67 -7.70 -1.08 -5.46
N TYR A 68 -8.42 -0.58 -6.48
CA TYR A 68 -9.89 -0.64 -6.51
C TYR A 68 -10.39 -2.07 -6.41
N VAL A 69 -9.87 -2.98 -7.25
CA VAL A 69 -10.28 -4.40 -7.27
C VAL A 69 -9.95 -5.08 -5.94
N SER A 70 -8.75 -4.86 -5.41
CA SER A 70 -8.31 -5.44 -4.14
C SER A 70 -9.21 -5.03 -2.97
N VAL A 71 -9.44 -3.72 -2.83
CA VAL A 71 -10.26 -3.17 -1.72
C VAL A 71 -11.74 -3.50 -1.92
N SER A 72 -12.22 -3.59 -3.18
CA SER A 72 -13.60 -4.04 -3.45
C SER A 72 -13.79 -5.51 -3.07
N SER A 73 -12.84 -6.37 -3.42
CA SER A 73 -12.88 -7.80 -3.04
C SER A 73 -12.87 -7.97 -1.52
N GLN A 74 -12.10 -7.16 -0.80
CA GLN A 74 -12.13 -7.13 0.66
C GLN A 74 -13.51 -6.74 1.18
N ALA A 75 -14.11 -5.66 0.63
CA ALA A 75 -15.45 -5.21 1.01
C ALA A 75 -16.53 -6.28 0.73
N ASP A 76 -16.39 -7.02 -0.35
CA ASP A 76 -17.33 -8.09 -0.69
C ASP A 76 -17.19 -9.28 0.26
N ALA A 77 -15.97 -9.66 0.66
CA ALA A 77 -15.72 -10.68 1.67
C ALA A 77 -16.31 -10.27 3.03
N GLU A 78 -16.03 -9.04 3.50
CA GLU A 78 -16.57 -8.51 4.75
C GLU A 78 -18.11 -8.53 4.77
N ARG A 79 -18.77 -8.19 3.64
CA ARG A 79 -20.23 -8.26 3.54
C ARG A 79 -20.75 -9.71 3.56
N ALA A 80 -20.04 -10.63 2.92
CA ALA A 80 -20.39 -12.04 2.93
C ALA A 80 -20.31 -12.62 4.33
N ASP A 81 -19.23 -12.35 5.07
CA ASP A 81 -19.05 -12.78 6.45
C ASP A 81 -20.15 -12.20 7.37
N LEU A 82 -20.42 -10.90 7.30
CA LEU A 82 -21.51 -10.28 8.06
C LEU A 82 -22.90 -10.83 7.69
N SER A 83 -23.13 -11.27 6.45
CA SER A 83 -24.38 -11.86 6.05
C SER A 83 -24.54 -13.29 6.54
N LEU A 84 -23.44 -14.03 6.66
CA LEU A 84 -23.39 -15.36 7.28
C LEU A 84 -23.69 -15.22 8.77
N GLU A 85 -22.97 -14.36 9.45
CA GLU A 85 -23.11 -14.08 10.88
C GLU A 85 -24.55 -13.73 11.27
N ARG A 86 -25.22 -12.85 10.50
CA ARG A 86 -26.62 -12.51 10.73
C ARG A 86 -27.56 -13.70 10.63
N ARG A 87 -27.26 -14.67 9.75
CA ARG A 87 -28.05 -15.89 9.62
C ARG A 87 -27.83 -16.82 10.82
N GLU A 88 -26.58 -17.02 11.21
CA GLU A 88 -26.21 -17.87 12.34
C GLU A 88 -26.78 -17.33 13.65
N LEU A 89 -26.69 -16.03 13.91
CA LEU A 89 -27.33 -15.35 15.03
C LEU A 89 -28.87 -15.51 15.04
N THR A 90 -29.50 -15.70 13.87
CA THR A 90 -30.94 -15.91 13.76
C THR A 90 -31.32 -17.39 13.92
N GLU A 91 -30.52 -18.31 13.39
CA GLU A 91 -30.78 -19.75 13.34
C GLU A 91 -30.42 -20.45 14.65
N ASP A 92 -29.28 -20.09 15.27
CA ASP A 92 -28.81 -20.67 16.54
C ASP A 92 -28.25 -19.60 17.51
N PRO A 93 -29.07 -18.71 18.07
CA PRO A 93 -28.63 -17.68 19.01
C PRO A 93 -27.91 -18.26 20.25
N ALA A 94 -28.25 -19.50 20.64
CA ALA A 94 -27.66 -20.16 21.80
C ALA A 94 -26.26 -20.72 21.48
N GLY A 95 -26.04 -21.18 20.25
CA GLY A 95 -24.73 -21.58 19.74
C GLY A 95 -23.79 -20.37 19.66
N GLU A 96 -24.24 -19.31 19.03
CA GLU A 96 -23.48 -18.06 18.86
C GLU A 96 -23.04 -17.43 20.19
N ARG A 97 -23.95 -17.42 21.20
CA ARG A 97 -23.57 -17.00 22.55
C ARG A 97 -22.44 -17.84 23.15
N LYS A 98 -22.46 -19.17 22.91
CA LYS A 98 -21.39 -20.05 23.39
C LYS A 98 -20.09 -19.85 22.65
N GLU A 99 -20.15 -19.51 21.39
CA GLU A 99 -19.00 -19.18 20.55
C GLU A 99 -18.34 -17.91 21.06
N LEU A 100 -19.10 -16.85 21.27
CA LEU A 100 -18.61 -15.62 21.87
C LEU A 100 -17.95 -15.86 23.25
N ALA A 101 -18.58 -16.68 24.10
CA ALA A 101 -18.00 -17.09 25.38
C ALA A 101 -16.69 -17.87 25.18
N ALA A 102 -16.59 -18.73 24.17
CA ALA A 102 -15.37 -19.48 23.86
C ALA A 102 -14.23 -18.56 23.40
N ILE A 103 -14.53 -17.52 22.62
CA ILE A 103 -13.57 -16.49 22.22
C ILE A 103 -12.97 -15.81 23.46
N TYR A 104 -13.80 -15.40 24.40
CA TYR A 104 -13.33 -14.75 25.63
C TYR A 104 -12.55 -15.70 26.55
N ARG A 105 -12.91 -16.99 26.59
CA ARG A 105 -12.11 -18.02 27.29
C ARG A 105 -10.72 -18.19 26.68
N SER A 106 -10.63 -18.20 25.35
CA SER A 106 -9.34 -18.27 24.66
C SER A 106 -8.44 -17.07 24.93
N ARG A 107 -9.04 -15.91 25.27
CA ARG A 107 -8.34 -14.69 25.70
C ARG A 107 -7.95 -14.68 27.17
N GLY A 108 -8.24 -15.78 27.91
CA GLY A 108 -7.78 -15.97 29.31
C GLY A 108 -8.82 -15.65 30.40
N LEU A 109 -10.09 -15.39 30.04
CA LEU A 109 -11.14 -15.23 31.03
C LEU A 109 -11.52 -16.60 31.65
N SER A 110 -11.94 -16.60 32.93
CA SER A 110 -12.55 -17.78 33.52
C SER A 110 -13.88 -18.11 32.83
N ALA A 111 -14.30 -19.37 32.82
CA ALA A 111 -15.53 -19.80 32.18
C ALA A 111 -16.75 -18.98 32.65
N ALA A 112 -16.90 -18.78 33.96
CA ALA A 112 -18.01 -18.02 34.53
C ALA A 112 -18.02 -16.54 34.06
N LEU A 113 -16.86 -15.90 33.98
CA LEU A 113 -16.76 -14.51 33.53
C LEU A 113 -16.97 -14.39 31.98
N ALA A 114 -16.46 -15.34 31.24
CA ALA A 114 -16.66 -15.36 29.78
C ALA A 114 -18.15 -15.54 29.43
N ASP A 115 -18.87 -16.40 30.16
CA ASP A 115 -20.31 -16.57 29.97
C ASP A 115 -21.10 -15.30 30.29
N GLN A 116 -20.75 -14.59 31.39
CA GLN A 116 -21.35 -13.30 31.73
C GLN A 116 -21.11 -12.22 30.68
N VAL A 117 -19.87 -12.13 30.17
CA VAL A 117 -19.52 -11.17 29.10
C VAL A 117 -20.30 -11.47 27.83
N ALA A 118 -20.40 -12.75 27.45
CA ALA A 118 -21.18 -13.15 26.28
C ALA A 118 -22.67 -12.82 26.45
N ASP A 119 -23.26 -13.02 27.64
CA ASP A 119 -24.63 -12.66 27.93
C ASP A 119 -24.90 -11.16 27.79
N GLU A 120 -24.02 -10.33 28.35
CA GLU A 120 -24.17 -8.87 28.27
C GLU A 120 -23.99 -8.34 26.84
N LEU A 121 -23.03 -8.86 26.09
CA LEU A 121 -22.82 -8.46 24.70
C LEU A 121 -23.96 -8.94 23.80
N SER A 122 -24.50 -10.14 24.04
CA SER A 122 -25.64 -10.66 23.28
C SER A 122 -26.96 -9.92 23.57
N ALA A 123 -27.07 -9.27 24.73
CA ALA A 123 -28.23 -8.44 25.04
C ALA A 123 -28.24 -7.08 24.35
N GLY A 124 -27.11 -6.65 23.78
CA GLY A 124 -26.94 -5.41 23.03
C GLY A 124 -26.96 -5.60 21.52
N ASP A 125 -26.02 -4.95 20.83
CA ASP A 125 -25.77 -5.16 19.41
C ASP A 125 -24.87 -6.38 19.20
N VAL A 126 -25.47 -7.57 19.21
CA VAL A 126 -24.78 -8.85 19.12
C VAL A 126 -23.98 -8.98 17.81
N LEU A 127 -24.51 -8.51 16.69
CA LEU A 127 -23.80 -8.54 15.41
C LEU A 127 -22.51 -7.73 15.45
N SER A 128 -22.55 -6.54 16.04
CA SER A 128 -21.33 -5.73 16.21
C SER A 128 -20.32 -6.37 17.18
N ALA A 129 -20.79 -7.11 18.18
CA ALA A 129 -19.92 -7.85 19.08
C ALA A 129 -19.19 -8.98 18.34
N HIS A 130 -19.89 -9.81 17.58
CA HIS A 130 -19.30 -10.87 16.77
C HIS A 130 -18.40 -10.32 15.67
N ALA A 131 -18.86 -9.30 14.91
CA ALA A 131 -18.04 -8.65 13.89
C ALA A 131 -16.69 -8.17 14.43
N ARG A 132 -16.67 -7.62 15.65
CA ARG A 132 -15.44 -7.14 16.28
C ARG A 132 -14.58 -8.27 16.86
N ASP A 133 -15.19 -9.21 17.59
CA ASP A 133 -14.46 -10.14 18.43
C ASP A 133 -14.10 -11.44 17.71
N GLU A 134 -14.89 -11.86 16.74
CA GLU A 134 -14.72 -13.03 15.91
C GLU A 134 -14.08 -12.67 14.56
N LEU A 135 -14.70 -11.77 13.79
CA LEU A 135 -14.26 -11.39 12.45
C LEU A 135 -13.14 -10.33 12.47
N GLY A 136 -12.84 -9.74 13.63
CA GLY A 136 -11.82 -8.70 13.77
C GLY A 136 -12.17 -7.38 13.06
N MET A 137 -13.44 -7.18 12.72
CA MET A 137 -13.91 -5.97 12.04
C MET A 137 -14.05 -4.82 13.03
N THR A 138 -13.49 -3.66 12.68
CA THR A 138 -13.64 -2.43 13.46
C THR A 138 -14.28 -1.35 12.59
N GLU A 139 -14.92 -0.34 13.19
CA GLU A 139 -15.46 0.82 12.45
C GLU A 139 -14.41 1.54 11.59
N LEU A 140 -13.13 1.41 11.94
CA LEU A 140 -12.00 1.97 11.20
C LEU A 140 -11.58 1.14 9.99
N SER A 141 -12.06 -0.10 9.87
CA SER A 141 -11.66 -1.04 8.81
C SER A 141 -12.59 -1.03 7.59
N HIS A 142 -13.58 -0.14 7.52
CA HIS A 142 -14.46 -0.06 6.35
C HIS A 142 -13.67 0.18 5.06
N ALA A 143 -13.71 -0.78 4.17
CA ALA A 143 -13.08 -0.74 2.87
C ALA A 143 -13.65 0.42 2.01
N ARG A 144 -12.77 1.28 1.47
CA ARG A 144 -13.15 2.44 0.64
C ARG A 144 -12.44 2.39 -0.71
N PRO A 145 -12.94 1.58 -1.67
CA PRO A 145 -12.24 1.28 -2.92
C PRO A 145 -11.84 2.52 -3.74
N PHE A 146 -12.76 3.46 -3.94
CA PHE A 146 -12.47 4.67 -4.72
C PHE A 146 -11.43 5.59 -4.06
N GLN A 147 -11.45 5.70 -2.73
CA GLN A 147 -10.48 6.49 -2.01
C GLN A 147 -9.09 5.85 -2.09
N ALA A 148 -9.00 4.54 -1.94
CA ALA A 148 -7.76 3.78 -2.05
C ALA A 148 -7.17 3.88 -3.47
N ALA A 149 -7.99 3.66 -4.50
CA ALA A 149 -7.60 3.79 -5.90
C ALA A 149 -7.07 5.19 -6.24
N GLY A 150 -7.78 6.24 -5.82
CA GLY A 150 -7.37 7.63 -6.04
C GLY A 150 -6.07 7.98 -5.33
N ALA A 151 -5.88 7.54 -4.09
CA ALA A 151 -4.64 7.75 -3.33
C ALA A 151 -3.46 7.04 -3.97
N SER A 152 -3.65 5.80 -4.43
CA SER A 152 -2.63 5.00 -5.11
C SER A 152 -2.18 5.64 -6.43
N ALA A 153 -3.13 6.01 -7.29
CA ALA A 153 -2.85 6.71 -8.55
C ALA A 153 -2.14 8.06 -8.35
N ALA A 154 -2.60 8.85 -7.38
CA ALA A 154 -1.99 10.15 -7.06
C ALA A 154 -0.54 9.98 -6.57
N SER A 155 -0.29 9.03 -5.66
CA SER A 155 1.04 8.75 -5.14
C SER A 155 1.99 8.29 -6.25
N PHE A 156 1.54 7.38 -7.11
CA PHE A 156 2.30 6.94 -8.28
C PHE A 156 2.64 8.11 -9.20
N THR A 157 1.65 8.94 -9.52
CA THR A 157 1.83 10.10 -10.42
C THR A 157 2.85 11.09 -9.86
N VAL A 158 2.79 11.40 -8.57
CA VAL A 158 3.77 12.29 -7.90
C VAL A 158 5.17 11.68 -7.97
N GLY A 159 5.31 10.38 -7.69
CA GLY A 159 6.59 9.69 -7.81
C GLY A 159 7.15 9.72 -9.24
N ALA A 160 6.32 9.37 -10.22
CA ALA A 160 6.68 9.31 -11.64
C ALA A 160 7.02 10.68 -12.25
N ALA A 161 6.48 11.75 -11.70
CA ALA A 161 6.80 13.11 -12.17
C ALA A 161 8.28 13.48 -11.98
N LEU A 162 8.96 12.95 -10.95
CA LEU A 162 10.35 13.27 -10.65
C LEU A 162 11.33 12.85 -11.78
N PRO A 163 11.36 11.59 -12.23
CA PRO A 163 12.22 11.20 -13.34
C PRO A 163 11.85 11.89 -14.67
N LEU A 164 10.58 12.19 -14.91
CA LEU A 164 10.15 12.96 -16.09
C LEU A 164 10.68 14.40 -16.06
N LEU A 165 10.58 15.06 -14.91
CA LEU A 165 11.16 16.41 -14.74
C LEU A 165 12.68 16.38 -14.92
N ALA A 166 13.37 15.36 -14.41
CA ALA A 166 14.80 15.19 -14.63
C ALA A 166 15.15 15.15 -16.14
N VAL A 167 14.38 14.41 -16.95
CA VAL A 167 14.57 14.37 -18.41
C VAL A 167 14.32 15.73 -19.07
N ILE A 168 13.32 16.48 -18.59
CA ILE A 168 12.95 17.79 -19.14
C ILE A 168 14.07 18.81 -18.94
N VAL A 169 14.72 18.80 -17.80
CA VAL A 169 15.76 19.80 -17.48
C VAL A 169 17.17 19.36 -17.87
N SER A 170 17.40 18.09 -18.17
CA SER A 170 18.73 17.54 -18.44
C SER A 170 19.23 17.83 -19.85
N PRO A 171 20.52 18.23 -20.02
CA PRO A 171 21.17 18.24 -21.31
C PRO A 171 21.25 16.82 -21.93
N ALA A 172 21.39 16.76 -23.25
CA ALA A 172 21.38 15.48 -23.97
C ALA A 172 22.52 14.53 -23.55
N ASN A 173 23.70 15.08 -23.28
CA ASN A 173 24.91 14.35 -22.94
C ASN A 173 24.99 13.83 -21.50
N THR A 174 24.14 14.32 -20.59
CA THR A 174 24.13 13.94 -19.16
C THR A 174 22.76 13.49 -18.68
N ARG A 175 21.84 13.21 -19.63
CA ARG A 175 20.44 12.91 -19.30
C ARG A 175 20.29 11.65 -18.47
N ILE A 176 20.99 10.57 -18.82
CA ILE A 176 20.90 9.30 -18.09
C ILE A 176 21.43 9.49 -16.68
N GLU A 177 22.62 10.08 -16.54
CA GLU A 177 23.29 10.28 -15.26
C GLU A 177 22.46 11.14 -14.32
N LEU A 178 21.91 12.26 -14.81
CA LEU A 178 21.08 13.15 -14.02
C LEU A 178 19.76 12.51 -13.63
N THR A 179 19.13 11.75 -14.54
CA THR A 179 17.89 11.02 -14.22
C THR A 179 18.14 9.95 -13.17
N VAL A 180 19.24 9.17 -13.30
CA VAL A 180 19.61 8.15 -12.30
C VAL A 180 19.91 8.80 -10.96
N ALA A 181 20.72 9.87 -10.93
CA ALA A 181 21.07 10.57 -9.70
C ALA A 181 19.83 11.15 -8.97
N ALA A 182 18.96 11.83 -9.71
CA ALA A 182 17.71 12.38 -9.17
C ALA A 182 16.80 11.26 -8.63
N THR A 183 16.70 10.15 -9.34
CA THR A 183 15.93 8.97 -8.93
C THR A 183 16.48 8.36 -7.65
N VAL A 184 17.79 8.17 -7.54
CA VAL A 184 18.45 7.61 -6.34
C VAL A 184 18.19 8.51 -5.12
N VAL A 185 18.32 9.84 -5.28
CA VAL A 185 18.01 10.79 -4.21
C VAL A 185 16.54 10.70 -3.80
N ALA A 186 15.61 10.63 -4.75
CA ALA A 186 14.18 10.50 -4.48
C ALA A 186 13.85 9.19 -3.74
N LEU A 187 14.45 8.08 -4.16
CA LEU A 187 14.30 6.77 -3.51
C LEU A 187 14.89 6.76 -2.09
N ALA A 188 16.03 7.43 -1.90
CA ALA A 188 16.62 7.57 -0.57
C ALA A 188 15.70 8.37 0.36
N LEU A 189 15.11 9.47 -0.12
CA LEU A 189 14.18 10.28 0.66
C LEU A 189 12.90 9.52 0.98
N THR A 190 12.27 8.87 -0.01
CA THR A 190 11.03 8.11 0.21
C THR A 190 11.26 6.89 1.10
N GLY A 191 12.38 6.17 0.93
CA GLY A 191 12.79 5.07 1.80
C GLY A 191 13.04 5.51 3.25
N TYR A 192 13.72 6.65 3.43
CA TYR A 192 13.94 7.25 4.74
C TYR A 192 12.62 7.66 5.42
N MET A 193 11.79 8.39 4.69
CA MET A 193 10.49 8.85 5.21
C MET A 193 9.57 7.67 5.53
N GLY A 194 9.47 6.69 4.65
CA GLY A 194 8.66 5.49 4.86
C GLY A 194 9.10 4.71 6.11
N ALA A 195 10.40 4.52 6.29
CA ALA A 195 10.93 3.85 7.48
C ALA A 195 10.65 4.65 8.77
N ARG A 196 10.87 5.97 8.76
CA ARG A 196 10.61 6.86 9.91
C ARG A 196 9.14 6.87 10.29
N LEU A 197 8.24 6.99 9.32
CA LEU A 197 6.80 7.02 9.55
C LEU A 197 6.25 5.65 10.00
N GLY A 198 6.90 4.55 9.59
CA GLY A 198 6.60 3.19 10.03
C GLY A 198 7.26 2.78 11.35
N GLY A 199 8.02 3.68 12.01
CA GLY A 199 8.70 3.38 13.28
C GLY A 199 9.91 2.44 13.15
N ALA A 200 10.40 2.19 11.93
CA ALA A 200 11.54 1.31 11.66
C ALA A 200 12.87 2.08 11.57
N PRO A 201 14.02 1.41 11.79
CA PRO A 201 15.33 2.03 11.55
C PRO A 201 15.49 2.49 10.10
N PRO A 202 15.71 3.80 9.85
CA PRO A 202 15.64 4.36 8.50
C PRO A 202 16.74 3.84 7.56
N GLY A 203 17.92 3.53 8.07
CA GLY A 203 19.05 3.10 7.23
C GLY A 203 18.78 1.84 6.41
N LYS A 204 18.25 0.79 7.05
CA LYS A 204 17.94 -0.47 6.35
C LYS A 204 16.80 -0.32 5.34
N GLY A 205 15.78 0.48 5.67
CA GLY A 205 14.65 0.76 4.79
C GLY A 205 15.10 1.52 3.53
N THR A 206 15.84 2.59 3.73
CA THR A 206 16.42 3.39 2.64
C THR A 206 17.32 2.57 1.72
N LEU A 207 18.24 1.79 2.31
CA LEU A 207 19.17 0.98 1.54
C LEU A 207 18.45 -0.04 0.64
N ARG A 208 17.41 -0.70 1.15
CA ARG A 208 16.59 -1.64 0.38
C ARG A 208 15.96 -0.97 -0.85
N VAL A 209 15.31 0.18 -0.64
CA VAL A 209 14.61 0.90 -1.71
C VAL A 209 15.61 1.35 -2.79
N VAL A 210 16.75 1.90 -2.38
CA VAL A 210 17.80 2.36 -3.32
C VAL A 210 18.40 1.19 -4.10
N ILE A 211 18.77 0.10 -3.44
CA ILE A 211 19.39 -1.07 -4.12
C ILE A 211 18.44 -1.63 -5.19
N TRP A 212 17.19 -1.88 -4.85
CA TRP A 212 16.23 -2.44 -5.81
C TRP A 212 15.88 -1.46 -6.93
N GLY A 213 15.79 -0.16 -6.65
CA GLY A 213 15.60 0.86 -7.67
C GLY A 213 16.77 0.97 -8.65
N VAL A 214 18.00 0.97 -8.13
CA VAL A 214 19.21 0.95 -8.99
C VAL A 214 19.29 -0.34 -9.80
N ALA A 215 18.99 -1.49 -9.23
CA ALA A 215 18.97 -2.76 -9.95
C ALA A 215 17.94 -2.76 -11.10
N ALA A 216 16.75 -2.24 -10.87
CA ALA A 216 15.73 -2.11 -11.92
C ALA A 216 16.20 -1.20 -13.06
N MET A 217 16.76 -0.03 -12.77
CA MET A 217 17.30 0.88 -13.78
C MET A 217 18.48 0.25 -14.53
N ALA A 218 19.37 -0.45 -13.84
CA ALA A 218 20.50 -1.13 -14.48
C ALA A 218 20.02 -2.22 -15.46
N LEU A 219 19.02 -3.01 -15.04
CA LEU A 219 18.43 -4.04 -15.88
C LEU A 219 17.82 -3.45 -17.16
N THR A 220 17.01 -2.41 -17.03
CA THR A 220 16.39 -1.77 -18.20
C THR A 220 17.40 -1.04 -19.07
N MET A 221 18.46 -0.48 -18.50
CA MET A 221 19.58 0.08 -19.27
C MET A 221 20.27 -0.98 -20.14
N VAL A 222 20.53 -2.17 -19.58
CA VAL A 222 21.11 -3.29 -20.35
C VAL A 222 20.17 -3.71 -21.47
N VAL A 223 18.89 -3.89 -21.19
CA VAL A 223 17.88 -4.23 -22.21
C VAL A 223 17.83 -3.15 -23.30
N GLY A 224 17.79 -1.87 -22.91
CA GLY A 224 17.77 -0.76 -23.84
C GLY A 224 18.98 -0.74 -24.79
N ARG A 225 20.18 -0.98 -24.27
CA ARG A 225 21.40 -1.09 -25.12
C ARG A 225 21.33 -2.27 -26.08
N LEU A 226 20.87 -3.44 -25.61
CA LEU A 226 20.76 -4.64 -26.44
C LEU A 226 19.75 -4.46 -27.57
N VAL A 227 18.63 -3.83 -27.29
CA VAL A 227 17.59 -3.55 -28.32
C VAL A 227 18.07 -2.45 -29.28
N GLY A 228 18.65 -1.37 -28.77
CA GLY A 228 19.10 -0.24 -29.60
C GLY A 228 20.25 -0.55 -30.52
N THR A 229 21.07 -1.60 -30.24
CA THR A 229 22.14 -2.04 -31.17
C THR A 229 21.62 -2.93 -32.31
N ASN A 230 20.38 -3.42 -32.24
CA ASN A 230 19.82 -4.37 -33.20
C ASN A 230 18.69 -3.74 -34.05
N VAL A 231 18.39 -2.45 -33.85
CA VAL A 231 17.43 -1.68 -34.62
C VAL A 231 18.14 -0.47 -35.24
#